data_3e450598ae4bd3440ba1653755d6711f
#
_entry.id   3e450598ae4bd3440ba1653755d6711f
#
_cell.length_a   1.000
_cell.length_b   1.000
_cell.length_c   1.000
_cell.angle_alpha   90.00
_cell.angle_beta   90.00
_cell.angle_gamma   90.00
#
_symmetry.space_group_name_H-M   'P 1'
#
loop_
_entity.id
_entity.type
_entity.pdbx_description
1 polymer ?
#
loop_
_entity_poly.entity_id
_entity_poly.type
_entity_poly.pdbx_seq_one_letter_code
_entity_poly.pdbx_strand_id
1 'polypeptide(L)'
;MAEQTLKEKTARGLFWGMLNNGTMQVLNLVIGIFLGRLLTPADYGIVGVLAIFTAIAGDLQSAGFTQALINIKRPTDRDYNSVFWFNVLMSVTMYVILFLAAPLIAWYFHQPVLTDVSRFLFLAFLISSLGIVHNAYLSKNLMVKEQAVAGVTGLIVSGSVAILLAWKGYAYWSLAWQQVIFISVVNLVRLHYSKWRPSLKIDFGPVRQMFPFAVKMLGTKILTTVSQNILTFIFGRMLPIHAVGNFSQANKWNTMGHSLVTGTIGQVAQPVMAEINDDMDREVRVFRKMLRFTAFLSFPAMLGLALVAREFILITVGPKWLGCVPLLQILCVGGAFLPLYAVYQNMVISKGRSDIYLWCNAVQIVLQIVLVLIFAPKGITVMVAAYTILNIIYLLVWHWQAQKALRIPLLDAVKDTAPFCVVALAVMAATWFLTSWTYNIWLLFLLRVVIASAFYFLMMKLLGAEILNECLMFLKKRRGG
;
A
#
# COMPACT_ATOMS: atom_id res chain seq x y z
N MET A 1 35.72 12.06 -13.06
CA MET A 1 34.74 11.10 -12.50
C MET A 1 34.25 10.24 -13.64
N ALA A 2 34.51 8.92 -13.62
CA ALA A 2 34.08 8.02 -14.68
C ALA A 2 32.56 8.11 -14.85
N GLU A 3 32.07 8.27 -16.08
CA GLU A 3 30.66 8.21 -16.42
C GLU A 3 30.10 6.84 -16.05
N GLN A 4 29.32 6.77 -14.98
CA GLN A 4 28.63 5.52 -14.60
C GLN A 4 27.69 5.14 -15.74
N THR A 5 27.80 3.90 -16.22
CA THR A 5 26.91 3.38 -17.26
C THR A 5 25.46 3.37 -16.77
N LEU A 6 24.48 3.50 -17.67
CA LEU A 6 23.03 3.43 -17.33
C LEU A 6 22.70 2.18 -16.52
N LYS A 7 23.37 1.06 -16.83
CA LYS A 7 23.22 -0.24 -16.16
C LYS A 7 23.63 -0.18 -14.67
N GLU A 8 24.75 0.49 -14.36
CA GLU A 8 25.23 0.69 -12.99
C GLU A 8 24.30 1.63 -12.19
N LYS A 9 23.83 2.71 -12.81
CA LYS A 9 22.84 3.62 -12.19
C LYS A 9 21.55 2.90 -11.88
N THR A 10 21.06 2.04 -12.78
CA THR A 10 19.84 1.24 -12.58
C THR A 10 20.01 0.22 -11.47
N ALA A 11 21.11 -0.55 -11.46
CA ALA A 11 21.40 -1.54 -10.42
C ALA A 11 21.51 -0.88 -9.03
N ARG A 12 22.20 0.26 -8.96
CA ARG A 12 22.31 1.04 -7.73
C ARG A 12 20.96 1.61 -7.28
N GLY A 13 20.14 2.07 -8.23
CA GLY A 13 18.78 2.54 -7.96
C GLY A 13 17.89 1.43 -7.40
N LEU A 14 17.93 0.23 -7.95
CA LEU A 14 17.20 -0.93 -7.43
C LEU A 14 17.64 -1.31 -6.02
N PHE A 15 18.94 -1.34 -5.75
CA PHE A 15 19.47 -1.61 -4.41
C PHE A 15 18.96 -0.59 -3.38
N TRP A 16 19.07 0.70 -3.68
CA TRP A 16 18.59 1.76 -2.80
C TRP A 16 17.08 1.74 -2.64
N GLY A 17 16.33 1.39 -3.69
CA GLY A 17 14.88 1.23 -3.65
C GLY A 17 14.44 0.11 -2.71
N MET A 18 15.08 -1.07 -2.80
CA MET A 18 14.83 -2.20 -1.89
C MET A 18 15.20 -1.86 -0.44
N LEU A 19 16.36 -1.26 -0.23
CA LEU A 19 16.82 -0.86 1.10
C LEU A 19 15.87 0.19 1.72
N ASN A 20 15.44 1.17 0.93
CA ASN A 20 14.46 2.17 1.37
C ASN A 20 13.14 1.51 1.78
N ASN A 21 12.57 0.65 0.93
CA ASN A 21 11.29 0.00 1.22
C ASN A 21 11.39 -0.85 2.50
N GLY A 22 12.45 -1.63 2.67
CA GLY A 22 12.68 -2.42 3.88
C GLY A 22 12.83 -1.54 5.13
N THR A 23 13.68 -0.50 5.06
CA THR A 23 13.89 0.43 6.17
C THR A 23 12.61 1.17 6.55
N MET A 24 11.85 1.66 5.56
CA MET A 24 10.57 2.33 5.80
C MET A 24 9.55 1.40 6.48
N GLN A 25 9.49 0.12 6.10
CA GLN A 25 8.60 -0.85 6.74
C GLN A 25 8.99 -1.12 8.19
N VAL A 26 10.28 -1.30 8.48
CA VAL A 26 10.76 -1.49 9.86
C VAL A 26 10.48 -0.26 10.72
N LEU A 27 10.78 0.94 10.22
CA LEU A 27 10.49 2.18 10.95
C LEU A 27 8.98 2.38 11.18
N ASN A 28 8.15 2.13 10.17
CA ASN A 28 6.68 2.19 10.30
C ASN A 28 6.15 1.18 11.32
N LEU A 29 6.75 -0.02 11.38
CA LEU A 29 6.43 -1.02 12.39
C LEU A 29 6.76 -0.50 13.79
N VAL A 30 7.99 -0.04 14.01
CA VAL A 30 8.44 0.46 15.32
C VAL A 30 7.61 1.66 15.78
N ILE A 31 7.48 2.70 14.94
CA ILE A 31 6.66 3.88 15.25
C ILE A 31 5.19 3.47 15.49
N GLY A 32 4.67 2.56 14.66
CA GLY A 32 3.31 2.04 14.79
C GLY A 32 3.05 1.32 16.11
N ILE A 33 4.03 0.57 16.63
CA ILE A 33 3.96 -0.09 17.94
C ILE A 33 3.93 0.96 19.07
N PHE A 34 4.85 1.93 19.05
CA PHE A 34 4.88 2.97 20.09
C PHE A 34 3.60 3.79 20.12
N LEU A 35 3.14 4.29 18.96
CA LEU A 35 1.89 5.05 18.86
C LEU A 35 0.67 4.19 19.22
N GLY A 36 0.64 2.93 18.79
CA GLY A 36 -0.42 2.01 19.18
C GLY A 36 -0.50 1.75 20.68
N ARG A 37 0.63 1.74 21.37
CA ARG A 37 0.67 1.62 22.84
C ARG A 37 0.22 2.89 23.57
N LEU A 38 0.51 4.06 23.03
CA LEU A 38 0.17 5.34 23.67
C LEU A 38 -1.27 5.78 23.35
N LEU A 39 -1.72 5.59 22.10
CA LEU A 39 -2.99 6.06 21.60
C LEU A 39 -4.12 5.02 21.73
N THR A 40 -5.36 5.47 21.60
CA THR A 40 -6.56 4.64 21.66
C THR A 40 -7.12 4.34 20.27
N PRO A 41 -8.01 3.33 20.14
CA PRO A 41 -8.73 3.11 18.89
C PRO A 41 -9.54 4.33 18.41
N ALA A 42 -10.10 5.13 19.34
CA ALA A 42 -10.82 6.35 18.97
C ALA A 42 -9.90 7.38 18.29
N ASP A 43 -8.66 7.56 18.78
CA ASP A 43 -7.69 8.47 18.16
C ASP A 43 -7.36 8.08 16.71
N TYR A 44 -7.16 6.79 16.48
CA TYR A 44 -6.94 6.27 15.11
C TYR A 44 -8.19 6.36 14.24
N GLY A 45 -9.38 6.24 14.83
CA GLY A 45 -10.65 6.41 14.14
C GLY A 45 -10.82 7.83 13.60
N ILE A 46 -10.55 8.85 14.45
CA ILE A 46 -10.64 10.28 14.07
C ILE A 46 -9.75 10.59 12.86
N VAL A 47 -8.50 10.15 12.87
CA VAL A 47 -7.58 10.40 11.74
C VAL A 47 -7.91 9.47 10.57
N GLY A 48 -8.36 8.24 10.84
CA GLY A 48 -8.70 7.25 9.83
C GLY A 48 -9.83 7.69 8.88
N VAL A 49 -10.89 8.33 9.40
CA VAL A 49 -11.99 8.82 8.55
C VAL A 49 -11.56 9.95 7.61
N LEU A 50 -10.48 10.67 7.94
CA LEU A 50 -9.92 11.71 7.09
C LEU A 50 -8.95 11.17 6.04
N ALA A 51 -8.54 9.90 6.13
CA ALA A 51 -7.53 9.31 5.24
C ALA A 51 -7.92 9.38 3.75
N ILE A 52 -9.21 9.21 3.42
CA ILE A 52 -9.68 9.30 2.03
C ILE A 52 -9.51 10.71 1.47
N PHE A 53 -9.81 11.74 2.25
CA PHE A 53 -9.69 13.14 1.81
C PHE A 53 -8.23 13.51 1.60
N THR A 54 -7.35 13.12 2.55
CA THR A 54 -5.92 13.37 2.46
C THR A 54 -5.29 12.62 1.28
N ALA A 55 -5.70 11.38 1.04
CA ALA A 55 -5.20 10.57 -0.06
C ALA A 55 -5.66 11.12 -1.44
N ILE A 56 -6.96 11.43 -1.61
CA ILE A 56 -7.48 12.00 -2.87
C ILE A 56 -6.79 13.32 -3.18
N ALA A 57 -6.64 14.20 -2.20
CA ALA A 57 -6.02 15.48 -2.47
C ALA A 57 -4.50 15.34 -2.73
N GLY A 58 -3.83 14.40 -2.10
CA GLY A 58 -2.45 14.02 -2.45
C GLY A 58 -2.32 13.53 -3.90
N ASP A 59 -3.30 12.74 -4.36
CA ASP A 59 -3.35 12.27 -5.75
C ASP A 59 -3.62 13.39 -6.75
N LEU A 60 -4.54 14.32 -6.42
CA LEU A 60 -4.82 15.50 -7.23
C LEU A 60 -3.56 16.33 -7.48
N GLN A 61 -2.69 16.42 -6.49
CA GLN A 61 -1.44 17.18 -6.60
C GLN A 61 -0.34 16.43 -7.36
N SER A 62 -0.16 15.13 -7.09
CA SER A 62 1.07 14.42 -7.45
C SER A 62 0.97 13.56 -8.71
N ALA A 63 -0.17 12.91 -8.94
CA ALA A 63 -0.23 11.78 -9.87
C ALA A 63 -0.08 12.19 -11.34
N GLY A 64 -0.67 13.32 -11.76
CA GLY A 64 -0.70 13.70 -13.16
C GLY A 64 0.58 14.40 -13.62
N PHE A 65 0.91 15.52 -13.01
CA PHE A 65 1.97 16.40 -13.47
C PHE A 65 3.38 15.93 -13.14
N THR A 66 3.57 15.25 -11.99
CA THR A 66 4.84 14.58 -11.67
C THR A 66 5.21 13.59 -12.76
N GLN A 67 4.27 12.73 -13.14
CA GLN A 67 4.51 11.72 -14.17
C GLN A 67 4.69 12.35 -15.55
N ALA A 68 3.95 13.42 -15.86
CA ALA A 68 4.11 14.16 -17.11
C ALA A 68 5.52 14.75 -17.23
N LEU A 69 6.05 15.39 -16.18
CA LEU A 69 7.43 15.90 -16.16
C LEU A 69 8.48 14.80 -16.33
N ILE A 70 8.29 13.65 -15.69
CA ILE A 70 9.21 12.51 -15.82
C ILE A 70 9.23 11.99 -17.26
N ASN A 71 8.10 11.98 -17.95
CA ASN A 71 7.96 11.47 -19.33
C ASN A 71 8.53 12.42 -20.40
N ILE A 72 8.65 13.72 -20.14
CA ILE A 72 9.31 14.66 -21.06
C ILE A 72 10.77 14.26 -21.21
N LYS A 73 11.28 14.06 -22.41
CA LYS A 73 12.68 13.65 -22.67
C LYS A 73 13.69 14.60 -22.03
N ARG A 74 13.51 15.90 -22.22
CA ARG A 74 14.38 16.97 -21.68
C ARG A 74 13.53 18.11 -21.14
N PRO A 75 13.05 18.02 -19.89
CA PRO A 75 12.26 19.08 -19.29
C PRO A 75 13.14 20.33 -19.09
N THR A 76 12.58 21.48 -19.40
CA THR A 76 13.23 22.79 -19.22
C THR A 76 12.85 23.41 -17.88
N ASP A 77 13.58 24.44 -17.44
CA ASP A 77 13.21 25.22 -16.24
C ASP A 77 11.81 25.83 -16.36
N ARG A 78 11.39 26.17 -17.59
CA ARG A 78 10.03 26.64 -17.89
C ARG A 78 8.97 25.58 -17.57
N ASP A 79 9.21 24.31 -17.92
CA ASP A 79 8.29 23.20 -17.64
C ASP A 79 8.16 22.96 -16.14
N TYR A 80 9.28 22.90 -15.43
CA TYR A 80 9.29 22.75 -13.98
C TYR A 80 8.58 23.92 -13.28
N ASN A 81 8.85 25.14 -13.68
CA ASN A 81 8.27 26.34 -13.07
C ASN A 81 6.77 26.44 -13.32
N SER A 82 6.33 26.11 -14.54
CA SER A 82 4.92 26.06 -14.90
C SER A 82 4.14 25.08 -14.03
N VAL A 83 4.65 23.85 -13.88
CA VAL A 83 4.04 22.81 -13.03
C VAL A 83 4.10 23.21 -11.55
N PHE A 84 5.17 23.85 -11.08
CA PHE A 84 5.27 24.31 -9.69
C PHE A 84 4.15 25.28 -9.34
N TRP A 85 4.01 26.37 -10.10
CA TRP A 85 3.00 27.39 -9.82
C TRP A 85 1.57 26.88 -10.00
N PHE A 86 1.36 26.02 -10.99
CA PHE A 86 0.05 25.37 -11.15
C PHE A 86 -0.32 24.51 -9.92
N ASN A 87 0.62 23.69 -9.41
CA ASN A 87 0.37 22.88 -8.23
C ASN A 87 0.19 23.73 -6.97
N VAL A 88 0.92 24.82 -6.80
CA VAL A 88 0.73 25.76 -5.69
C VAL A 88 -0.68 26.38 -5.75
N LEU A 89 -1.08 26.90 -6.91
CA LEU A 89 -2.43 27.46 -7.09
C LEU A 89 -3.52 26.43 -6.83
N MET A 90 -3.36 25.22 -7.39
CA MET A 90 -4.31 24.13 -7.21
C MET A 90 -4.40 23.71 -5.73
N SER A 91 -3.27 23.67 -5.02
CA SER A 91 -3.26 23.29 -3.60
C SER A 91 -3.89 24.36 -2.71
N VAL A 92 -3.68 25.64 -3.00
CA VAL A 92 -4.37 26.73 -2.29
C VAL A 92 -5.87 26.64 -2.51
N THR A 93 -6.31 26.45 -3.76
CA THR A 93 -7.72 26.29 -4.09
C THR A 93 -8.33 25.09 -3.36
N MET A 94 -7.66 23.94 -3.41
CA MET A 94 -8.13 22.72 -2.72
C MET A 94 -8.15 22.90 -1.20
N TYR A 95 -7.13 23.55 -0.63
CA TYR A 95 -7.11 23.85 0.79
C TYR A 95 -8.30 24.74 1.22
N VAL A 96 -8.57 25.81 0.48
CA VAL A 96 -9.73 26.70 0.76
C VAL A 96 -11.03 25.93 0.68
N ILE A 97 -11.24 25.14 -0.38
CA ILE A 97 -12.44 24.30 -0.54
C ILE A 97 -12.59 23.34 0.64
N LEU A 98 -11.54 22.60 0.99
CA LEU A 98 -11.58 21.62 2.08
C LEU A 98 -11.67 22.26 3.46
N PHE A 99 -11.06 23.44 3.66
CA PHE A 99 -11.18 24.22 4.89
C PHE A 99 -12.63 24.69 5.14
N LEU A 100 -13.30 25.16 4.08
CA LEU A 100 -14.72 25.52 4.12
C LEU A 100 -15.63 24.30 4.24
N ALA A 101 -15.25 23.16 3.66
CA ALA A 101 -15.97 21.90 3.76
C ALA A 101 -15.75 21.17 5.12
N ALA A 102 -14.77 21.57 5.94
CA ALA A 102 -14.45 20.89 7.20
C ALA A 102 -15.66 20.76 8.16
N PRO A 103 -16.52 21.78 8.37
CA PRO A 103 -17.73 21.62 9.17
C PRO A 103 -18.72 20.61 8.59
N LEU A 104 -18.83 20.52 7.25
CA LEU A 104 -19.68 19.53 6.58
C LEU A 104 -19.17 18.12 6.77
N ILE A 105 -17.85 17.95 6.75
CA ILE A 105 -17.18 16.65 7.06
C ILE A 105 -17.50 16.26 8.50
N ALA A 106 -17.34 17.17 9.47
CA ALA A 106 -17.64 16.93 10.86
C ALA A 106 -19.11 16.58 11.10
N TRP A 107 -20.02 17.29 10.45
CA TRP A 107 -21.45 17.02 10.47
C TRP A 107 -21.78 15.64 9.87
N TYR A 108 -21.20 15.31 8.72
CA TYR A 108 -21.45 14.03 8.05
C TYR A 108 -21.05 12.83 8.92
N PHE A 109 -19.89 12.90 9.59
CA PHE A 109 -19.41 11.84 10.48
C PHE A 109 -19.92 11.92 11.92
N HIS A 110 -20.75 12.93 12.27
CA HIS A 110 -21.22 13.20 13.63
C HIS A 110 -20.07 13.33 14.65
N GLN A 111 -18.96 13.93 14.26
CA GLN A 111 -17.77 14.12 15.07
C GLN A 111 -17.29 15.58 14.98
N PRO A 112 -17.70 16.47 15.90
CA PRO A 112 -17.36 17.91 15.84
C PRO A 112 -15.87 18.18 15.77
N VAL A 113 -15.06 17.33 16.45
CA VAL A 113 -13.60 17.43 16.51
C VAL A 113 -12.93 17.35 15.13
N LEU A 114 -13.60 16.74 14.14
CA LEU A 114 -13.08 16.63 12.78
C LEU A 114 -12.94 17.99 12.10
N THR A 115 -13.66 19.03 12.52
CA THR A 115 -13.53 20.36 11.94
C THR A 115 -12.10 20.89 12.07
N ASP A 116 -11.56 20.88 13.30
CA ASP A 116 -10.23 21.43 13.57
C ASP A 116 -9.12 20.51 13.04
N VAL A 117 -9.28 19.20 13.26
CA VAL A 117 -8.31 18.20 12.82
C VAL A 117 -8.20 18.18 11.29
N SER A 118 -9.32 18.26 10.56
CA SER A 118 -9.28 18.28 9.09
C SER A 118 -8.67 19.57 8.55
N ARG A 119 -9.02 20.73 9.10
CA ARG A 119 -8.39 22.01 8.73
C ARG A 119 -6.88 21.98 8.88
N PHE A 120 -6.40 21.42 9.99
CA PHE A 120 -4.97 21.24 10.25
C PHE A 120 -4.33 20.22 9.29
N LEU A 121 -4.93 19.06 9.11
CA LEU A 121 -4.40 18.01 8.22
C LEU A 121 -4.35 18.46 6.77
N PHE A 122 -5.31 19.28 6.34
CA PHE A 122 -5.33 19.80 4.97
C PHE A 122 -4.21 20.81 4.68
N LEU A 123 -3.53 21.38 5.68
CA LEU A 123 -2.27 22.13 5.49
C LEU A 123 -1.20 21.27 4.80
N ALA A 124 -1.26 19.95 5.00
CA ALA A 124 -0.36 19.02 4.33
C ALA A 124 -0.39 19.17 2.78
N PHE A 125 -1.52 19.60 2.18
CA PHE A 125 -1.61 19.85 0.75
C PHE A 125 -0.79 21.03 0.30
N LEU A 126 -0.89 22.14 1.04
CA LEU A 126 -0.08 23.34 0.75
C LEU A 126 1.41 23.00 0.81
N ILE A 127 1.80 22.30 1.87
CA ILE A 127 3.18 21.89 2.07
C ILE A 127 3.63 20.89 0.98
N SER A 128 2.78 19.92 0.64
CA SER A 128 3.08 18.90 -0.37
C SER A 128 3.35 19.52 -1.75
N SER A 129 2.58 20.55 -2.15
CA SER A 129 2.72 21.19 -3.47
C SER A 129 4.12 21.77 -3.71
N LEU A 130 4.77 22.25 -2.65
CA LEU A 130 6.13 22.79 -2.73
C LEU A 130 7.17 21.71 -3.06
N GLY A 131 6.89 20.44 -2.73
CA GLY A 131 7.80 19.32 -2.96
C GLY A 131 7.60 18.56 -4.28
N ILE A 132 6.49 18.75 -4.98
CA ILE A 132 6.10 17.95 -6.15
C ILE A 132 7.14 18.03 -7.27
N VAL A 133 7.56 19.23 -7.64
CA VAL A 133 8.54 19.46 -8.70
C VAL A 133 9.91 18.94 -8.30
N HIS A 134 10.32 19.13 -7.04
CA HIS A 134 11.58 18.59 -6.52
C HIS A 134 11.58 17.06 -6.56
N ASN A 135 10.44 16.42 -6.25
CA ASN A 135 10.28 14.96 -6.40
C ASN A 135 10.42 14.51 -7.87
N ALA A 136 9.77 15.23 -8.80
CA ALA A 136 9.88 14.95 -10.23
C ALA A 136 11.33 15.11 -10.73
N TYR A 137 12.02 16.16 -10.28
CA TYR A 137 13.43 16.40 -10.61
C TYR A 137 14.33 15.25 -10.13
N LEU A 138 14.20 14.84 -8.87
CA LEU A 138 14.99 13.73 -8.31
C LEU A 138 14.69 12.42 -9.02
N SER A 139 13.40 12.12 -9.31
CA SER A 139 12.98 10.93 -10.05
C SER A 139 13.54 10.91 -11.48
N LYS A 140 13.47 12.03 -12.18
CA LYS A 140 13.99 12.18 -13.54
C LYS A 140 15.49 11.95 -13.63
N ASN A 141 16.22 12.40 -12.63
CA ASN A 141 17.67 12.25 -12.56
C ASN A 141 18.13 10.95 -11.88
N LEU A 142 17.22 9.99 -11.63
CA LEU A 142 17.50 8.70 -10.98
C LEU A 142 18.21 8.84 -9.62
N MET A 143 17.89 9.89 -8.87
CA MET A 143 18.45 10.18 -7.55
C MET A 143 17.67 9.40 -6.46
N VAL A 144 17.68 8.06 -6.58
CA VAL A 144 16.91 7.18 -5.70
C VAL A 144 17.43 7.19 -4.26
N LYS A 145 18.74 7.33 -4.08
CA LYS A 145 19.38 7.46 -2.75
C LYS A 145 18.83 8.67 -2.00
N GLU A 146 18.80 9.81 -2.66
CA GLU A 146 18.35 11.09 -2.08
C GLU A 146 16.85 11.05 -1.72
N GLN A 147 16.05 10.39 -2.55
CA GLN A 147 14.64 10.12 -2.23
C GLN A 147 14.49 9.19 -1.02
N ALA A 148 15.32 8.14 -0.93
CA ALA A 148 15.34 7.26 0.23
C ALA A 148 15.72 8.00 1.52
N VAL A 149 16.76 8.84 1.47
CA VAL A 149 17.16 9.70 2.60
C VAL A 149 16.02 10.62 3.02
N ALA A 150 15.33 11.26 2.05
CA ALA A 150 14.19 12.14 2.36
C ALA A 150 13.06 11.37 3.07
N GLY A 151 12.68 10.18 2.58
CA GLY A 151 11.65 9.36 3.20
C GLY A 151 12.02 8.89 4.60
N VAL A 152 13.20 8.33 4.77
CA VAL A 152 13.68 7.81 6.07
C VAL A 152 13.82 8.93 7.09
N THR A 153 14.46 10.05 6.74
CA THR A 153 14.60 11.21 7.64
C THR A 153 13.23 11.77 8.01
N GLY A 154 12.33 11.93 7.03
CA GLY A 154 10.97 12.37 7.27
C GLY A 154 10.23 11.49 8.27
N LEU A 155 10.36 10.16 8.12
CA LEU A 155 9.68 9.19 8.99
C LEU A 155 10.28 9.17 10.41
N ILE A 156 11.61 9.24 10.55
CA ILE A 156 12.27 9.29 11.86
C ILE A 156 11.85 10.57 12.61
N VAL A 157 11.95 11.73 11.97
CA VAL A 157 11.63 13.01 12.63
C VAL A 157 10.14 13.07 12.98
N SER A 158 9.26 12.78 12.04
CA SER A 158 7.82 12.84 12.27
C SER A 158 7.35 11.79 13.29
N GLY A 159 7.91 10.59 13.23
CA GLY A 159 7.61 9.52 14.17
C GLY A 159 8.06 9.84 15.58
N SER A 160 9.27 10.38 15.76
CA SER A 160 9.78 10.82 17.07
C SER A 160 8.92 11.91 17.67
N VAL A 161 8.55 12.94 16.88
CA VAL A 161 7.67 14.02 17.35
C VAL A 161 6.29 13.47 17.69
N ALA A 162 5.72 12.58 16.86
CA ALA A 162 4.42 11.98 17.14
C ALA A 162 4.42 11.16 18.44
N ILE A 163 5.47 10.38 18.68
CA ILE A 163 5.61 9.61 19.93
C ILE A 163 5.70 10.56 21.14
N LEU A 164 6.48 11.64 21.04
CA LEU A 164 6.59 12.64 22.11
C LEU A 164 5.25 13.33 22.39
N LEU A 165 4.50 13.71 21.35
CA LEU A 165 3.17 14.31 21.50
C LEU A 165 2.16 13.32 22.09
N ALA A 166 2.17 12.07 21.65
CA ALA A 166 1.32 11.02 22.21
C ALA A 166 1.62 10.76 23.67
N TRP A 167 2.90 10.74 24.05
CA TRP A 167 3.33 10.60 25.45
C TRP A 167 2.90 11.76 26.31
N LYS A 168 2.89 12.99 25.78
CA LYS A 168 2.36 14.19 26.44
C LYS A 168 0.83 14.26 26.50
N GLY A 169 0.11 13.29 25.96
CA GLY A 169 -1.36 13.22 26.00
C GLY A 169 -2.10 13.99 24.91
N TYR A 170 -1.43 14.38 23.81
CA TYR A 170 -2.07 15.09 22.70
C TYR A 170 -2.96 14.19 21.83
N ALA A 171 -3.19 12.92 22.21
CA ALA A 171 -4.14 11.99 21.59
C ALA A 171 -4.04 11.99 20.04
N TYR A 172 -5.18 12.08 19.34
CA TYR A 172 -5.26 12.10 17.86
C TYR A 172 -4.42 13.21 17.20
N TRP A 173 -4.15 14.32 17.89
CA TRP A 173 -3.28 15.39 17.37
C TRP A 173 -1.86 14.90 17.09
N SER A 174 -1.37 13.92 17.81
CA SER A 174 -0.05 13.34 17.55
C SER A 174 0.05 12.70 16.17
N LEU A 175 -1.03 12.04 15.71
CA LEU A 175 -1.11 11.46 14.36
C LEU A 175 -1.26 12.56 13.28
N ALA A 176 -2.01 13.61 13.58
CA ALA A 176 -2.16 14.75 12.67
C ALA A 176 -0.82 15.48 12.46
N TRP A 177 -0.09 15.78 13.53
CA TRP A 177 1.25 16.36 13.47
C TRP A 177 2.24 15.44 12.77
N GLN A 178 2.16 14.12 12.98
CA GLN A 178 3.01 13.16 12.27
C GLN A 178 2.93 13.32 10.75
N GLN A 179 1.71 13.45 10.20
CA GLN A 179 1.51 13.59 8.76
C GLN A 179 2.07 14.92 8.23
N VAL A 180 1.78 16.02 8.90
CA VAL A 180 2.24 17.35 8.49
C VAL A 180 3.76 17.46 8.57
N ILE A 181 4.37 17.00 9.67
CA ILE A 181 5.83 17.02 9.85
C ILE A 181 6.51 16.09 8.82
N PHE A 182 5.96 14.90 8.58
CA PHE A 182 6.51 13.97 7.59
C PHE A 182 6.65 14.65 6.22
N ILE A 183 5.56 15.25 5.72
CA ILE A 183 5.54 15.91 4.41
C ILE A 183 6.51 17.12 4.42
N SER A 184 6.53 17.89 5.50
CA SER A 184 7.41 19.06 5.64
C SER A 184 8.88 18.67 5.56
N VAL A 185 9.30 17.67 6.35
CA VAL A 185 10.70 17.22 6.38
C VAL A 185 11.10 16.58 5.05
N VAL A 186 10.25 15.73 4.48
CA VAL A 186 10.51 15.15 3.15
C VAL A 186 10.72 16.21 2.10
N ASN A 187 9.90 17.27 2.08
CA ASN A 187 10.02 18.35 1.13
C ASN A 187 11.28 19.21 1.36
N LEU A 188 11.63 19.50 2.61
CA LEU A 188 12.86 20.21 2.94
C LEU A 188 14.11 19.45 2.46
N VAL A 189 14.15 18.14 2.68
CA VAL A 189 15.26 17.30 2.23
C VAL A 189 15.30 17.22 0.69
N ARG A 190 14.15 17.08 0.03
CA ARG A 190 14.08 17.11 -1.45
C ARG A 190 14.52 18.44 -2.01
N LEU A 191 14.12 19.55 -1.39
CA LEU A 191 14.55 20.90 -1.74
C LEU A 191 16.09 21.04 -1.63
N HIS A 192 16.69 20.47 -0.58
CA HIS A 192 18.14 20.49 -0.39
C HIS A 192 18.89 19.79 -1.53
N TYR A 193 18.45 18.59 -1.93
CA TYR A 193 19.11 17.81 -2.98
C TYR A 193 18.76 18.24 -4.41
N SER A 194 17.61 18.87 -4.63
CA SER A 194 17.23 19.39 -5.94
C SER A 194 18.04 20.63 -6.28
N LYS A 195 18.62 20.67 -7.49
CA LYS A 195 19.33 21.86 -7.99
C LYS A 195 18.39 22.92 -8.57
N TRP A 196 17.18 22.51 -8.96
CA TRP A 196 16.17 23.41 -9.50
C TRP A 196 15.57 24.29 -8.39
N ARG A 197 15.28 25.54 -8.74
CA ARG A 197 14.62 26.51 -7.84
C ARG A 197 13.48 27.21 -8.58
N PRO A 198 12.34 27.49 -7.90
CA PRO A 198 11.23 28.20 -8.52
C PRO A 198 11.61 29.64 -8.85
N SER A 199 11.12 30.12 -9.99
CA SER A 199 11.18 31.51 -10.38
C SER A 199 9.79 32.14 -10.44
N LEU A 200 9.69 33.46 -10.31
CA LEU A 200 8.40 34.18 -10.36
C LEU A 200 7.82 34.32 -11.78
N LYS A 201 8.49 33.75 -12.78
CA LYS A 201 8.01 33.77 -14.17
C LYS A 201 6.90 32.72 -14.33
N ILE A 202 5.65 33.16 -14.19
CA ILE A 202 4.48 32.27 -14.29
C ILE A 202 4.08 32.15 -15.76
N ASP A 203 4.08 30.91 -16.27
CA ASP A 203 3.63 30.57 -17.62
C ASP A 203 2.96 29.19 -17.59
N PHE A 204 1.69 29.12 -17.92
CA PHE A 204 0.91 27.87 -17.92
C PHE A 204 0.87 27.16 -19.29
N GLY A 205 1.60 27.65 -20.30
CA GLY A 205 1.69 27.01 -21.62
C GLY A 205 2.08 25.52 -21.54
N PRO A 206 3.20 25.18 -20.85
CA PRO A 206 3.60 23.77 -20.67
C PRO A 206 2.55 22.92 -19.94
N VAL A 207 1.90 23.47 -18.90
CA VAL A 207 0.83 22.75 -18.16
C VAL A 207 -0.31 22.39 -19.10
N ARG A 208 -0.75 23.32 -19.98
CA ARG A 208 -1.82 23.05 -20.95
C ARG A 208 -1.50 21.88 -21.86
N GLN A 209 -0.25 21.71 -22.27
CA GLN A 209 0.18 20.57 -23.10
C GLN A 209 0.17 19.23 -22.32
N MET A 210 0.54 19.28 -21.04
CA MET A 210 0.57 18.10 -20.17
C MET A 210 -0.80 17.71 -19.63
N PHE A 211 -1.77 18.63 -19.63
CA PHE A 211 -3.07 18.50 -18.97
C PHE A 211 -3.87 17.25 -19.41
N PRO A 212 -3.99 16.93 -20.71
CA PRO A 212 -4.75 15.74 -21.15
C PRO A 212 -4.18 14.43 -20.61
N PHE A 213 -2.84 14.33 -20.54
CA PHE A 213 -2.17 13.17 -19.94
C PHE A 213 -2.35 13.14 -18.42
N ALA A 214 -2.15 14.28 -17.75
CA ALA A 214 -2.27 14.41 -16.31
C ALA A 214 -3.66 14.04 -15.81
N VAL A 215 -4.73 14.48 -16.46
CA VAL A 215 -6.12 14.17 -16.09
C VAL A 215 -6.43 12.69 -16.20
N LYS A 216 -5.96 12.01 -17.25
CA LYS A 216 -6.15 10.56 -17.41
C LYS A 216 -5.48 9.77 -16.28
N MET A 217 -4.22 10.11 -15.98
CA MET A 217 -3.47 9.50 -14.88
C MET A 217 -4.13 9.75 -13.53
N LEU A 218 -4.60 10.98 -13.31
CA LEU A 218 -5.30 11.38 -12.10
C LEU A 218 -6.60 10.58 -11.90
N GLY A 219 -7.42 10.43 -12.93
CA GLY A 219 -8.67 9.67 -12.85
C GLY A 219 -8.43 8.23 -12.40
N THR A 220 -7.45 7.57 -13.00
CA THR A 220 -7.06 6.20 -12.61
C THR A 220 -6.58 6.13 -11.17
N LYS A 221 -5.81 7.12 -10.74
CA LYS A 221 -5.24 7.16 -9.38
C LYS A 221 -6.32 7.42 -8.32
N ILE A 222 -7.20 8.38 -8.56
CA ILE A 222 -8.35 8.65 -7.67
C ILE A 222 -9.22 7.40 -7.51
N LEU A 223 -9.52 6.71 -8.61
CA LEU A 223 -10.32 5.48 -8.55
C LEU A 223 -9.66 4.42 -7.64
N THR A 224 -8.35 4.23 -7.79
CA THR A 224 -7.59 3.31 -6.93
C THR A 224 -7.62 3.75 -5.46
N THR A 225 -7.44 5.03 -5.20
CA THR A 225 -7.44 5.60 -3.83
C THR A 225 -8.81 5.50 -3.16
N VAL A 226 -9.88 5.75 -3.91
CA VAL A 226 -11.26 5.53 -3.43
C VAL A 226 -11.44 4.06 -3.08
N SER A 227 -11.04 3.13 -3.96
CA SER A 227 -11.13 1.69 -3.69
C SER A 227 -10.44 1.28 -2.37
N GLN A 228 -9.27 1.83 -2.11
CA GLN A 228 -8.48 1.50 -0.91
C GLN A 228 -9.05 2.08 0.39
N ASN A 229 -9.79 3.20 0.32
CA ASN A 229 -10.23 3.93 1.49
C ASN A 229 -11.76 3.90 1.71
N ILE A 230 -12.52 3.37 0.75
CA ILE A 230 -14.00 3.44 0.75
C ILE A 230 -14.61 2.77 2.00
N LEU A 231 -14.03 1.67 2.47
CA LEU A 231 -14.51 1.00 3.67
C LEU A 231 -14.38 1.88 4.91
N THR A 232 -13.22 2.52 5.10
CA THR A 232 -12.99 3.41 6.24
C THR A 232 -13.95 4.59 6.20
N PHE A 233 -14.23 5.13 5.01
CA PHE A 233 -15.19 6.20 4.81
C PHE A 233 -16.61 5.77 5.20
N ILE A 234 -17.08 4.63 4.70
CA ILE A 234 -18.44 4.11 5.01
C ILE A 234 -18.55 3.78 6.51
N PHE A 235 -17.55 3.12 7.07
CA PHE A 235 -17.52 2.78 8.49
C PHE A 235 -17.53 4.03 9.38
N GLY A 236 -16.82 5.09 8.98
CA GLY A 236 -16.81 6.36 9.71
C GLY A 236 -18.20 6.97 9.86
N ARG A 237 -19.11 6.76 8.89
CA ARG A 237 -20.48 7.23 8.94
C ARG A 237 -21.41 6.33 9.75
N MET A 238 -21.21 5.02 9.68
CA MET A 238 -22.18 4.02 10.14
C MET A 238 -21.85 3.41 11.50
N LEU A 239 -20.59 3.51 11.95
CA LEU A 239 -20.10 2.80 13.12
C LEU A 239 -19.49 3.76 14.14
N PRO A 240 -19.43 3.36 15.41
CA PRO A 240 -18.72 4.13 16.46
C PRO A 240 -17.24 4.33 16.06
N ILE A 241 -16.70 5.49 16.37
CA ILE A 241 -15.34 5.90 15.95
C ILE A 241 -14.23 4.92 16.40
N HIS A 242 -14.38 4.30 17.58
CA HIS A 242 -13.44 3.29 18.06
C HIS A 242 -13.42 2.01 17.21
N ALA A 243 -14.57 1.63 16.60
CA ALA A 243 -14.64 0.50 15.68
C ALA A 243 -13.91 0.81 14.37
N VAL A 244 -14.03 2.05 13.88
CA VAL A 244 -13.26 2.54 12.73
C VAL A 244 -11.76 2.51 13.00
N GLY A 245 -11.35 2.89 14.21
CA GLY A 245 -9.96 2.82 14.65
C GLY A 245 -9.42 1.39 14.69
N ASN A 246 -10.20 0.43 15.23
CA ASN A 246 -9.85 -0.98 15.22
C ASN A 246 -9.69 -1.51 13.78
N PHE A 247 -10.60 -1.13 12.88
CA PHE A 247 -10.49 -1.49 11.47
C PHE A 247 -9.26 -0.85 10.80
N SER A 248 -9.01 0.44 11.04
CA SER A 248 -7.86 1.15 10.48
C SER A 248 -6.55 0.50 10.91
N GLN A 249 -6.44 0.09 12.16
CA GLN A 249 -5.26 -0.60 12.68
C GLN A 249 -5.13 -2.02 12.10
N ALA A 250 -6.23 -2.78 12.02
CA ALA A 250 -6.25 -4.10 11.39
C ALA A 250 -5.82 -4.01 9.92
N ASN A 251 -6.38 -3.05 9.17
CA ASN A 251 -6.04 -2.81 7.78
C ASN A 251 -4.58 -2.38 7.59
N LYS A 252 -4.04 -1.57 8.50
CA LYS A 252 -2.62 -1.18 8.50
C LYS A 252 -1.71 -2.41 8.59
N TRP A 253 -1.94 -3.31 9.55
CA TRP A 253 -1.14 -4.52 9.72
C TRP A 253 -1.31 -5.50 8.55
N ASN A 254 -2.54 -5.67 8.06
CA ASN A 254 -2.82 -6.45 6.85
C ASN A 254 -2.04 -5.91 5.64
N THR A 255 -2.09 -4.59 5.41
CA THR A 255 -1.37 -3.94 4.31
C THR A 255 0.14 -4.11 4.44
N MET A 256 0.69 -3.95 5.64
CA MET A 256 2.12 -4.19 5.88
C MET A 256 2.52 -5.63 5.56
N GLY A 257 1.67 -6.62 5.94
CA GLY A 257 1.94 -8.03 5.70
C GLY A 257 2.01 -8.38 4.21
N HIS A 258 1.02 -7.97 3.41
CA HIS A 258 0.99 -8.33 1.98
C HIS A 258 1.83 -7.42 1.09
N SER A 259 2.11 -6.17 1.51
CA SER A 259 2.78 -5.17 0.66
C SER A 259 4.20 -5.58 0.23
N LEU A 260 4.91 -6.36 1.05
CA LEU A 260 6.22 -6.88 0.71
C LEU A 260 6.15 -7.79 -0.53
N VAL A 261 5.18 -8.71 -0.56
CA VAL A 261 4.98 -9.62 -1.70
C VAL A 261 4.43 -8.86 -2.90
N THR A 262 3.38 -8.05 -2.70
CA THR A 262 2.76 -7.25 -3.76
C THR A 262 3.76 -6.28 -4.40
N GLY A 263 4.59 -5.61 -3.61
CA GLY A 263 5.59 -4.66 -4.08
C GLY A 263 6.67 -5.35 -4.93
N THR A 264 7.13 -6.53 -4.52
CA THR A 264 8.10 -7.31 -5.30
C THR A 264 7.53 -7.75 -6.64
N ILE A 265 6.30 -8.28 -6.63
CA ILE A 265 5.61 -8.68 -7.87
C ILE A 265 5.39 -7.48 -8.78
N GLY A 266 4.90 -6.34 -8.26
CA GLY A 266 4.64 -5.12 -9.04
C GLY A 266 5.87 -4.57 -9.75
N GLN A 267 7.06 -4.71 -9.17
CA GLN A 267 8.32 -4.26 -9.78
C GLN A 267 8.79 -5.15 -10.93
N VAL A 268 8.47 -6.44 -10.91
CA VAL A 268 9.01 -7.44 -11.85
C VAL A 268 7.98 -7.86 -12.90
N ALA A 269 6.71 -8.01 -12.51
CA ALA A 269 5.69 -8.63 -13.36
C ALA A 269 5.44 -7.84 -14.65
N GLN A 270 5.19 -6.53 -14.54
CA GLN A 270 4.87 -5.73 -15.73
C GLN A 270 6.03 -5.64 -16.74
N PRO A 271 7.28 -5.31 -16.36
CA PRO A 271 8.40 -5.27 -17.31
C PRO A 271 8.65 -6.62 -17.97
N VAL A 272 8.66 -7.71 -17.19
CA VAL A 272 8.91 -9.06 -17.71
C VAL A 272 7.82 -9.50 -18.68
N MET A 273 6.53 -9.27 -18.34
CA MET A 273 5.41 -9.62 -19.22
C MET A 273 5.41 -8.78 -20.52
N ALA A 274 5.81 -7.49 -20.43
CA ALA A 274 5.91 -6.63 -21.61
C ALA A 274 7.02 -7.07 -22.57
N GLU A 275 8.15 -7.56 -22.04
CA GLU A 275 9.31 -8.03 -22.83
C GLU A 275 9.00 -9.30 -23.63
N ILE A 276 8.12 -10.16 -23.12
CA ILE A 276 7.80 -11.48 -23.73
C ILE A 276 6.44 -11.50 -24.43
N ASN A 277 5.81 -10.36 -24.65
CA ASN A 277 4.43 -10.22 -25.14
C ASN A 277 4.20 -10.84 -26.53
N ASP A 278 5.26 -11.06 -27.31
CA ASP A 278 5.19 -11.62 -28.65
C ASP A 278 5.27 -13.17 -28.67
N ASP A 279 5.57 -13.82 -27.53
CA ASP A 279 5.69 -15.29 -27.41
C ASP A 279 4.65 -15.81 -26.40
N MET A 280 3.49 -16.22 -26.90
CA MET A 280 2.36 -16.69 -26.10
C MET A 280 2.72 -17.84 -25.15
N ASP A 281 3.47 -18.84 -25.63
CA ASP A 281 3.81 -20.00 -24.81
C ASP A 281 4.77 -19.64 -23.67
N ARG A 282 5.71 -18.75 -23.95
CA ARG A 282 6.62 -18.21 -22.95
C ARG A 282 5.87 -17.34 -21.94
N GLU A 283 4.94 -16.52 -22.40
CA GLU A 283 4.11 -15.66 -21.56
C GLU A 283 3.25 -16.49 -20.59
N VAL A 284 2.58 -17.53 -21.08
CA VAL A 284 1.80 -18.47 -20.26
C VAL A 284 2.68 -19.14 -19.19
N ARG A 285 3.85 -19.64 -19.58
CA ARG A 285 4.79 -20.27 -18.60
C ARG A 285 5.24 -19.28 -17.52
N VAL A 286 5.59 -18.06 -17.90
CA VAL A 286 6.05 -17.02 -16.96
C VAL A 286 4.90 -16.58 -16.05
N PHE A 287 3.71 -16.35 -16.59
CA PHE A 287 2.53 -15.99 -15.83
C PHE A 287 2.19 -17.04 -14.76
N ARG A 288 2.13 -18.32 -15.16
CA ARG A 288 1.88 -19.44 -14.24
C ARG A 288 2.97 -19.55 -13.16
N LYS A 289 4.24 -19.32 -13.53
CA LYS A 289 5.35 -19.30 -12.58
C LYS A 289 5.21 -18.16 -11.58
N MET A 290 4.80 -16.97 -12.03
CA MET A 290 4.52 -15.83 -11.14
C MET A 290 3.36 -16.12 -10.18
N LEU A 291 2.28 -16.76 -10.65
CA LEU A 291 1.18 -17.18 -9.79
C LEU A 291 1.65 -18.15 -8.70
N ARG A 292 2.40 -19.19 -9.06
CA ARG A 292 2.94 -20.18 -8.11
C ARG A 292 3.87 -19.51 -7.08
N PHE A 293 4.81 -18.69 -7.53
CA PHE A 293 5.74 -17.97 -6.65
C PHE A 293 5.00 -17.04 -5.68
N THR A 294 4.02 -16.30 -6.20
CA THR A 294 3.19 -15.39 -5.39
C THR A 294 2.40 -16.16 -4.33
N ALA A 295 1.75 -17.26 -4.73
CA ALA A 295 0.99 -18.10 -3.82
C ALA A 295 1.88 -18.75 -2.74
N PHE A 296 3.06 -19.25 -3.13
CA PHE A 296 4.05 -19.83 -2.23
C PHE A 296 4.47 -18.90 -1.09
N LEU A 297 4.59 -17.58 -1.36
CA LEU A 297 4.97 -16.60 -0.35
C LEU A 297 3.77 -16.01 0.39
N SER A 298 2.69 -15.67 -0.34
CA SER A 298 1.57 -14.90 0.21
C SER A 298 0.74 -15.70 1.19
N PHE A 299 0.36 -16.95 0.86
CA PHE A 299 -0.50 -17.75 1.73
C PHE A 299 0.12 -18.00 3.10
N PRO A 300 1.37 -18.51 3.25
CA PRO A 300 1.92 -18.74 4.57
C PRO A 300 2.16 -17.45 5.34
N ALA A 301 2.56 -16.35 4.67
CA ALA A 301 2.80 -15.08 5.34
C ALA A 301 1.51 -14.50 5.94
N MET A 302 0.43 -14.46 5.16
CA MET A 302 -0.81 -13.83 5.60
C MET A 302 -1.65 -14.73 6.51
N LEU A 303 -1.74 -16.03 6.22
CA LEU A 303 -2.41 -16.98 7.12
C LEU A 303 -1.61 -17.19 8.42
N GLY A 304 -0.28 -17.11 8.36
CA GLY A 304 0.59 -17.08 9.54
C GLY A 304 0.33 -15.86 10.42
N LEU A 305 0.18 -14.67 9.80
CA LEU A 305 -0.20 -13.46 10.53
C LEU A 305 -1.62 -13.60 11.15
N ALA A 306 -2.57 -14.21 10.45
CA ALA A 306 -3.89 -14.49 10.99
C ALA A 306 -3.84 -15.45 12.20
N LEU A 307 -2.98 -16.48 12.16
CA LEU A 307 -2.77 -17.43 13.25
C LEU A 307 -2.26 -16.76 14.52
N VAL A 308 -1.29 -15.84 14.38
CA VAL A 308 -0.67 -15.15 15.52
C VAL A 308 -1.29 -13.78 15.81
N ALA A 309 -2.39 -13.42 15.17
CA ALA A 309 -2.96 -12.06 15.23
C ALA A 309 -3.24 -11.61 16.66
N ARG A 310 -3.76 -12.48 17.53
CA ARG A 310 -4.06 -12.16 18.92
C ARG A 310 -2.78 -11.88 19.71
N GLU A 311 -1.82 -12.77 19.66
CA GLU A 311 -0.53 -12.64 20.34
C GLU A 311 0.23 -11.42 19.81
N PHE A 312 0.25 -11.25 18.49
CA PHE A 312 0.88 -10.10 17.84
C PHE A 312 0.30 -8.78 18.34
N ILE A 313 -1.02 -8.63 18.37
CA ILE A 313 -1.69 -7.40 18.84
C ILE A 313 -1.41 -7.18 20.34
N LEU A 314 -1.54 -8.20 21.18
CA LEU A 314 -1.29 -8.06 22.62
C LEU A 314 0.15 -7.70 22.95
N ILE A 315 1.11 -8.32 22.27
CA ILE A 315 2.54 -8.07 22.48
C ILE A 315 2.95 -6.70 21.95
N THR A 316 2.43 -6.28 20.78
CA THR A 316 2.85 -5.04 20.12
C THR A 316 2.11 -3.81 20.68
N VAL A 317 0.79 -3.76 20.55
CA VAL A 317 -0.01 -2.55 20.83
C VAL A 317 -0.85 -2.63 22.10
N GLY A 318 -1.04 -3.84 22.65
CA GLY A 318 -1.67 -4.07 23.95
C GLY A 318 -3.18 -4.39 23.90
N PRO A 319 -3.78 -4.70 25.09
CA PRO A 319 -5.12 -5.28 25.19
C PRO A 319 -6.25 -4.35 24.75
N LYS A 320 -6.07 -3.05 24.74
CA LYS A 320 -7.08 -2.08 24.26
C LYS A 320 -7.42 -2.25 22.77
N TRP A 321 -6.60 -3.00 22.03
CA TRP A 321 -6.77 -3.29 20.61
C TRP A 321 -7.35 -4.68 20.33
N LEU A 322 -7.87 -5.38 21.33
CA LEU A 322 -8.47 -6.72 21.11
C LEU A 322 -9.60 -6.73 20.09
N GLY A 323 -10.35 -5.63 19.95
CA GLY A 323 -11.36 -5.48 18.90
C GLY A 323 -10.81 -5.47 17.46
N CYS A 324 -9.50 -5.22 17.30
CA CYS A 324 -8.79 -5.29 16.03
C CYS A 324 -8.53 -6.74 15.58
N VAL A 325 -8.41 -7.70 16.51
CA VAL A 325 -7.97 -9.09 16.24
C VAL A 325 -8.86 -9.80 15.23
N PRO A 326 -10.21 -9.93 15.43
CA PRO A 326 -11.06 -10.63 14.46
C PRO A 326 -11.05 -9.95 13.09
N LEU A 327 -10.96 -8.62 13.06
CA LEU A 327 -10.88 -7.87 11.80
C LEU A 327 -9.56 -8.15 11.07
N LEU A 328 -8.44 -8.20 11.79
CA LEU A 328 -7.13 -8.55 11.24
C LEU A 328 -7.12 -9.97 10.69
N GLN A 329 -7.68 -10.93 11.42
CA GLN A 329 -7.77 -12.32 10.96
C GLN A 329 -8.54 -12.45 9.65
N ILE A 330 -9.70 -11.81 9.55
CA ILE A 330 -10.53 -11.82 8.34
C ILE A 330 -9.79 -11.12 7.18
N LEU A 331 -9.22 -9.94 7.44
CA LEU A 331 -8.47 -9.20 6.43
C LEU A 331 -7.23 -9.95 5.93
N CYS A 332 -6.54 -10.69 6.79
CA CYS A 332 -5.39 -11.50 6.40
C CYS A 332 -5.77 -12.65 5.45
N VAL A 333 -6.97 -13.25 5.62
CA VAL A 333 -7.48 -14.24 4.65
C VAL A 333 -7.60 -13.61 3.26
N GLY A 334 -8.21 -12.42 3.15
CA GLY A 334 -8.26 -11.68 1.88
C GLY A 334 -6.90 -11.20 1.41
N GLY A 335 -6.08 -10.72 2.34
CA GLY A 335 -4.71 -10.25 2.11
C GLY A 335 -3.80 -11.30 1.47
N ALA A 336 -4.06 -12.58 1.72
CA ALA A 336 -3.35 -13.68 1.07
C ALA A 336 -3.57 -13.75 -0.45
N PHE A 337 -4.70 -13.24 -0.95
CA PHE A 337 -5.03 -13.21 -2.38
C PHE A 337 -4.64 -11.90 -3.06
N LEU A 338 -4.42 -10.79 -2.33
CA LEU A 338 -4.11 -9.49 -2.91
C LEU A 338 -2.84 -9.47 -3.79
N PRO A 339 -1.73 -10.16 -3.44
CA PRO A 339 -0.58 -10.25 -4.34
C PRO A 339 -0.88 -10.98 -5.66
N LEU A 340 -1.83 -11.93 -5.68
CA LEU A 340 -2.27 -12.57 -6.92
C LEU A 340 -2.97 -11.57 -7.85
N TYR A 341 -3.79 -10.64 -7.29
CA TYR A 341 -4.34 -9.53 -8.07
C TYR A 341 -3.26 -8.76 -8.82
N ALA A 342 -2.14 -8.48 -8.16
CA ALA A 342 -1.04 -7.74 -8.80
C ALA A 342 -0.51 -8.48 -10.03
N VAL A 343 -0.43 -9.82 -10.02
CA VAL A 343 -0.01 -10.62 -11.17
C VAL A 343 -0.99 -10.44 -12.34
N TYR A 344 -2.30 -10.60 -12.09
CA TYR A 344 -3.34 -10.45 -13.11
C TYR A 344 -3.40 -9.02 -13.66
N GLN A 345 -3.37 -8.02 -12.79
CA GLN A 345 -3.45 -6.61 -13.17
C GLN A 345 -2.26 -6.18 -14.02
N ASN A 346 -1.03 -6.58 -13.64
CA ASN A 346 0.16 -6.26 -14.42
C ASN A 346 0.16 -6.95 -15.81
N MET A 347 -0.39 -8.16 -15.91
CA MET A 347 -0.58 -8.83 -17.19
C MET A 347 -1.55 -8.04 -18.10
N VAL A 348 -2.70 -7.60 -17.58
CA VAL A 348 -3.66 -6.79 -18.35
C VAL A 348 -3.03 -5.47 -18.81
N ILE A 349 -2.26 -4.82 -17.93
CA ILE A 349 -1.57 -3.57 -18.24
C ILE A 349 -0.47 -3.78 -19.29
N SER A 350 0.31 -4.88 -19.20
CA SER A 350 1.37 -5.19 -20.18
C SER A 350 0.83 -5.40 -21.58
N LYS A 351 -0.42 -5.87 -21.72
CA LYS A 351 -1.16 -5.96 -22.99
C LYS A 351 -1.71 -4.62 -23.51
N GLY A 352 -1.42 -3.50 -22.82
CA GLY A 352 -1.95 -2.18 -23.16
C GLY A 352 -3.43 -1.97 -22.87
N ARG A 353 -4.09 -2.92 -22.16
CA ARG A 353 -5.54 -2.88 -21.90
C ARG A 353 -5.86 -2.16 -20.58
N SER A 354 -5.46 -0.91 -20.49
CA SER A 354 -5.77 -0.04 -19.33
C SER A 354 -7.27 0.24 -19.20
N ASP A 355 -8.03 0.14 -20.27
CA ASP A 355 -9.50 0.18 -20.31
C ASP A 355 -10.11 -0.93 -19.44
N ILE A 356 -9.68 -2.17 -19.62
CA ILE A 356 -10.12 -3.33 -18.83
C ILE A 356 -9.76 -3.15 -17.35
N TYR A 357 -8.52 -2.71 -17.08
CA TYR A 357 -8.06 -2.45 -15.73
C TYR A 357 -8.99 -1.44 -15.02
N LEU A 358 -9.32 -0.34 -15.67
CA LEU A 358 -10.18 0.70 -15.11
C LEU A 358 -11.60 0.18 -14.85
N TRP A 359 -12.22 -0.48 -15.83
CA TRP A 359 -13.57 -1.00 -15.69
C TRP A 359 -13.70 -2.10 -14.64
N CYS A 360 -12.75 -3.05 -14.59
CA CYS A 360 -12.76 -4.09 -13.56
C CYS A 360 -12.66 -3.49 -12.15
N ASN A 361 -11.78 -2.51 -11.93
CA ASN A 361 -11.69 -1.84 -10.63
C ASN A 361 -12.96 -1.03 -10.31
N ALA A 362 -13.54 -0.32 -11.28
CA ALA A 362 -14.77 0.47 -11.06
C ALA A 362 -15.94 -0.42 -10.65
N VAL A 363 -16.16 -1.53 -11.36
CA VAL A 363 -17.21 -2.51 -11.02
C VAL A 363 -16.95 -3.12 -9.64
N GLN A 364 -15.71 -3.46 -9.33
CA GLN A 364 -15.34 -3.99 -8.00
C GLN A 364 -15.70 -3.03 -6.89
N ILE A 365 -15.40 -1.72 -7.04
CA ILE A 365 -15.73 -0.69 -6.04
C ILE A 365 -17.25 -0.60 -5.83
N VAL A 366 -18.02 -0.56 -6.92
CA VAL A 366 -19.48 -0.50 -6.82
C VAL A 366 -20.03 -1.71 -6.07
N LEU A 367 -19.56 -2.92 -6.40
CA LEU A 367 -19.97 -4.16 -5.71
C LEU A 367 -19.57 -4.13 -4.23
N GLN A 368 -18.37 -3.64 -3.90
CA GLN A 368 -17.91 -3.49 -2.51
C GLN A 368 -18.83 -2.55 -1.72
N ILE A 369 -19.17 -1.38 -2.29
CA ILE A 369 -20.07 -0.40 -1.66
C ILE A 369 -21.44 -1.04 -1.40
N VAL A 370 -22.06 -1.60 -2.43
CA VAL A 370 -23.39 -2.22 -2.33
C VAL A 370 -23.39 -3.33 -1.27
N LEU A 371 -22.40 -4.21 -1.29
CA LEU A 371 -22.31 -5.31 -0.35
C LEU A 371 -22.13 -4.82 1.09
N VAL A 372 -21.25 -3.83 1.31
CA VAL A 372 -21.04 -3.27 2.65
C VAL A 372 -22.30 -2.60 3.18
N LEU A 373 -23.06 -1.88 2.34
CA LEU A 373 -24.33 -1.26 2.73
C LEU A 373 -25.40 -2.31 3.08
N ILE A 374 -25.49 -3.42 2.33
CA ILE A 374 -26.42 -4.52 2.62
C ILE A 374 -26.12 -5.17 3.98
N PHE A 375 -24.84 -5.36 4.30
CA PHE A 375 -24.44 -6.02 5.54
C PHE A 375 -24.22 -5.06 6.72
N ALA A 376 -24.42 -3.75 6.51
CA ALA A 376 -24.25 -2.73 7.55
C ALA A 376 -25.02 -3.01 8.86
N PRO A 377 -26.28 -3.48 8.84
CA PRO A 377 -27.03 -3.77 10.07
C PRO A 377 -26.43 -4.94 10.90
N LYS A 378 -25.58 -5.77 10.28
CA LYS A 378 -25.00 -6.97 10.93
C LYS A 378 -23.67 -6.69 11.65
N GLY A 379 -23.19 -5.44 11.64
CA GLY A 379 -21.98 -5.02 12.33
C GLY A 379 -20.68 -5.18 11.53
N ILE A 380 -19.60 -4.56 12.05
CA ILE A 380 -18.32 -4.40 11.33
C ILE A 380 -17.68 -5.73 10.92
N THR A 381 -17.73 -6.74 11.77
CA THR A 381 -17.11 -8.06 11.49
C THR A 381 -17.72 -8.72 10.27
N VAL A 382 -19.07 -8.68 10.16
CA VAL A 382 -19.79 -9.27 9.01
C VAL A 382 -19.54 -8.44 7.74
N MET A 383 -19.51 -7.10 7.85
CA MET A 383 -19.18 -6.23 6.72
C MET A 383 -17.78 -6.52 6.16
N VAL A 384 -16.78 -6.65 7.04
CA VAL A 384 -15.39 -6.96 6.65
C VAL A 384 -15.28 -8.37 6.09
N ALA A 385 -16.00 -9.35 6.64
CA ALA A 385 -16.03 -10.72 6.11
C ALA A 385 -16.64 -10.74 4.70
N ALA A 386 -17.80 -10.11 4.51
CA ALA A 386 -18.46 -10.02 3.21
C ALA A 386 -17.57 -9.32 2.17
N TYR A 387 -16.91 -8.21 2.54
CA TYR A 387 -15.93 -7.54 1.70
C TYR A 387 -14.76 -8.45 1.31
N THR A 388 -14.23 -9.21 2.28
CA THR A 388 -13.13 -10.15 2.05
C THR A 388 -13.53 -11.26 1.09
N ILE A 389 -14.71 -11.86 1.30
CA ILE A 389 -15.26 -12.92 0.43
C ILE A 389 -15.48 -12.37 -0.98
N LEU A 390 -16.08 -11.18 -1.12
CA LEU A 390 -16.25 -10.55 -2.43
C LEU A 390 -14.91 -10.40 -3.17
N ASN A 391 -13.88 -9.92 -2.48
CA ASN A 391 -12.56 -9.78 -3.10
C ASN A 391 -12.00 -11.13 -3.55
N ILE A 392 -12.11 -12.18 -2.75
CA ILE A 392 -11.63 -13.51 -3.15
C ILE A 392 -12.39 -13.99 -4.40
N ILE A 393 -13.73 -13.88 -4.41
CA ILE A 393 -14.54 -14.27 -5.56
C ILE A 393 -14.24 -13.41 -6.78
N TYR A 394 -14.01 -12.11 -6.59
CA TYR A 394 -13.73 -11.19 -7.69
C TYR A 394 -12.40 -11.48 -8.41
N LEU A 395 -11.50 -12.26 -7.83
CA LEU A 395 -10.32 -12.78 -8.51
C LEU A 395 -10.70 -13.61 -9.76
N LEU A 396 -11.88 -14.24 -9.77
CA LEU A 396 -12.41 -14.95 -10.95
C LEU A 396 -12.65 -14.00 -12.14
N VAL A 397 -13.04 -12.76 -11.89
CA VAL A 397 -13.22 -11.74 -12.95
C VAL A 397 -11.86 -11.40 -13.57
N TRP A 398 -10.83 -11.23 -12.75
CA TRP A 398 -9.47 -11.01 -13.25
C TRP A 398 -8.93 -12.23 -13.99
N HIS A 399 -9.21 -13.45 -13.50
CA HIS A 399 -8.84 -14.67 -14.20
C HIS A 399 -9.55 -14.79 -15.56
N TRP A 400 -10.82 -14.43 -15.66
CA TRP A 400 -11.55 -14.41 -16.92
C TRP A 400 -10.89 -13.49 -17.96
N GLN A 401 -10.35 -12.33 -17.56
CA GLN A 401 -9.56 -11.49 -18.47
C GLN A 401 -8.25 -12.16 -18.89
N ALA A 402 -7.57 -12.85 -17.95
CA ALA A 402 -6.38 -13.62 -18.27
C ALA A 402 -6.67 -14.80 -19.21
N GLN A 403 -7.79 -15.49 -19.02
CA GLN A 403 -8.22 -16.57 -19.91
C GLN A 403 -8.47 -16.07 -21.33
N LYS A 404 -9.04 -14.87 -21.49
CA LYS A 404 -9.22 -14.25 -22.82
C LYS A 404 -7.89 -13.88 -23.47
N ALA A 405 -6.92 -13.42 -22.68
CA ALA A 405 -5.63 -12.94 -23.16
C ALA A 405 -4.62 -14.07 -23.39
N LEU A 406 -4.51 -15.01 -22.47
CA LEU A 406 -3.48 -16.06 -22.42
C LEU A 406 -4.04 -17.48 -22.64
N ARG A 407 -5.36 -17.65 -22.80
CA ARG A 407 -6.05 -18.94 -22.97
C ARG A 407 -5.78 -19.95 -21.85
N ILE A 408 -5.50 -19.47 -20.63
CA ILE A 408 -5.24 -20.32 -19.46
C ILE A 408 -6.58 -20.72 -18.84
N PRO A 409 -6.93 -22.03 -18.78
CA PRO A 409 -8.14 -22.48 -18.11
C PRO A 409 -8.08 -22.22 -16.61
N LEU A 410 -9.24 -21.98 -15.99
CA LEU A 410 -9.33 -21.73 -14.54
C LEU A 410 -8.71 -22.86 -13.71
N LEU A 411 -8.92 -24.10 -14.16
CA LEU A 411 -8.42 -25.28 -13.48
C LEU A 411 -6.87 -25.25 -13.35
N ASP A 412 -6.17 -24.75 -14.35
CA ASP A 412 -4.71 -24.65 -14.32
C ASP A 412 -4.25 -23.58 -13.33
N ALA A 413 -4.91 -22.41 -13.29
CA ALA A 413 -4.60 -21.39 -12.31
C ALA A 413 -4.90 -21.86 -10.87
N VAL A 414 -5.97 -22.62 -10.68
CA VAL A 414 -6.30 -23.25 -9.39
C VAL A 414 -5.25 -24.30 -9.02
N LYS A 415 -4.84 -25.18 -9.95
CA LYS A 415 -3.75 -26.14 -9.71
C LYS A 415 -2.42 -25.47 -9.35
N ASP A 416 -2.17 -24.29 -9.89
CA ASP A 416 -0.93 -23.53 -9.62
C ASP A 416 -0.97 -22.81 -8.25
N THR A 417 -2.15 -22.54 -7.67
CA THR A 417 -2.26 -21.73 -6.44
C THR A 417 -2.86 -22.49 -5.25
N ALA A 418 -3.87 -23.34 -5.46
CA ALA A 418 -4.58 -24.04 -4.40
C ALA A 418 -3.69 -24.95 -3.54
N PRO A 419 -2.70 -25.70 -4.06
CA PRO A 419 -1.84 -26.52 -3.23
C PRO A 419 -1.14 -25.72 -2.13
N PHE A 420 -0.64 -24.49 -2.44
CA PHE A 420 0.01 -23.62 -1.47
C PHE A 420 -0.96 -23.11 -0.41
N CYS A 421 -2.21 -22.81 -0.81
CA CYS A 421 -3.27 -22.40 0.10
C CYS A 421 -3.63 -23.54 1.06
N VAL A 422 -3.91 -24.74 0.52
CA VAL A 422 -4.31 -25.93 1.31
C VAL A 422 -3.21 -26.32 2.29
N VAL A 423 -1.95 -26.38 1.85
CA VAL A 423 -0.83 -26.70 2.73
C VAL A 423 -0.65 -25.61 3.80
N ALA A 424 -0.75 -24.33 3.45
CA ALA A 424 -0.67 -23.27 4.43
C ALA A 424 -1.79 -23.38 5.49
N LEU A 425 -3.04 -23.63 5.08
CA LEU A 425 -4.16 -23.84 6.01
C LEU A 425 -3.93 -25.06 6.91
N ALA A 426 -3.50 -26.18 6.35
CA ALA A 426 -3.23 -27.40 7.12
C ALA A 426 -2.11 -27.18 8.15
N VAL A 427 -1.03 -26.51 7.74
CA VAL A 427 0.10 -26.16 8.61
C VAL A 427 -0.35 -25.22 9.73
N MET A 428 -1.15 -24.20 9.43
CA MET A 428 -1.65 -23.26 10.45
C MET A 428 -2.59 -23.98 11.44
N ALA A 429 -3.48 -24.85 10.96
CA ALA A 429 -4.37 -25.66 11.80
C ALA A 429 -3.56 -26.61 12.72
N ALA A 430 -2.59 -27.33 12.16
CA ALA A 430 -1.71 -28.21 12.93
C ALA A 430 -0.90 -27.42 13.98
N THR A 431 -0.33 -26.28 13.60
CA THR A 431 0.41 -25.40 14.51
C THR A 431 -0.47 -24.88 15.65
N TRP A 432 -1.69 -24.44 15.33
CA TRP A 432 -2.66 -23.98 16.34
C TRP A 432 -2.96 -25.10 17.35
N PHE A 433 -3.23 -26.32 16.88
CA PHE A 433 -3.51 -27.46 17.73
C PHE A 433 -2.32 -27.82 18.62
N LEU A 434 -1.11 -27.92 18.05
CA LEU A 434 0.12 -28.27 18.77
C LEU A 434 0.52 -27.24 19.84
N THR A 435 0.14 -25.98 19.66
CA THR A 435 0.50 -24.87 20.57
C THR A 435 -0.62 -24.48 21.53
N SER A 436 -1.78 -25.10 21.47
CA SER A 436 -2.96 -24.77 22.30
C SER A 436 -2.73 -24.93 23.83
N TRP A 437 -1.74 -25.69 24.21
CA TRP A 437 -1.37 -25.98 25.61
C TRP A 437 -0.47 -24.92 26.23
N THR A 438 0.01 -23.95 25.47
CA THR A 438 0.96 -22.94 25.93
C THR A 438 0.24 -21.69 26.43
N TYR A 439 0.40 -21.37 27.73
CA TYR A 439 -0.26 -20.20 28.35
C TYR A 439 0.55 -18.90 28.24
N ASN A 440 1.89 -18.99 28.14
CA ASN A 440 2.74 -17.80 28.02
C ASN A 440 2.64 -17.21 26.62
N ILE A 441 2.16 -15.96 26.52
CA ILE A 441 1.88 -15.29 25.27
C ILE A 441 3.11 -15.09 24.37
N TRP A 442 4.27 -14.80 24.96
CA TRP A 442 5.52 -14.61 24.24
C TRP A 442 6.04 -15.92 23.67
N LEU A 443 6.01 -16.97 24.50
CA LEU A 443 6.41 -18.31 24.08
C LEU A 443 5.47 -18.84 23.01
N LEU A 444 4.15 -18.64 23.18
CA LEU A 444 3.11 -19.03 22.23
C LEU A 444 3.35 -18.35 20.86
N PHE A 445 3.59 -17.04 20.84
CA PHE A 445 3.90 -16.31 19.62
C PHE A 445 5.12 -16.88 18.92
N LEU A 446 6.23 -17.06 19.66
CA LEU A 446 7.48 -17.59 19.10
C LEU A 446 7.30 -19.00 18.56
N LEU A 447 6.67 -19.89 19.35
CA LEU A 447 6.42 -21.27 18.94
C LEU A 447 5.56 -21.33 17.68
N ARG A 448 4.47 -20.55 17.60
CA ARG A 448 3.62 -20.49 16.41
C ARG A 448 4.38 -20.06 15.17
N VAL A 449 5.20 -19.01 15.27
CA VAL A 449 6.01 -18.53 14.14
C VAL A 449 7.03 -19.57 13.69
N VAL A 450 7.77 -20.15 14.64
CA VAL A 450 8.84 -21.14 14.33
C VAL A 450 8.25 -22.42 13.77
N ILE A 451 7.25 -23.00 14.45
CA ILE A 451 6.63 -24.27 14.05
C ILE A 451 5.92 -24.13 12.70
N ALA A 452 5.11 -23.07 12.49
CA ALA A 452 4.44 -22.85 11.22
C ALA A 452 5.43 -22.70 10.07
N SER A 453 6.51 -21.91 10.27
CA SER A 453 7.54 -21.74 9.25
C SER A 453 8.28 -23.03 8.92
N ALA A 454 8.68 -23.79 9.96
CA ALA A 454 9.38 -25.06 9.78
C ALA A 454 8.47 -26.10 9.10
N PHE A 455 7.22 -26.22 9.53
CA PHE A 455 6.26 -27.17 8.94
C PHE A 455 5.93 -26.80 7.50
N TYR A 456 5.71 -25.52 7.20
CA TYR A 456 5.45 -25.12 5.81
C TYR A 456 6.64 -25.45 4.91
N PHE A 457 7.86 -25.12 5.34
CA PHE A 457 9.07 -25.45 4.59
C PHE A 457 9.23 -26.96 4.39
N LEU A 458 9.02 -27.76 5.46
CA LEU A 458 9.09 -29.22 5.41
C LEU A 458 8.07 -29.81 4.45
N MET A 459 6.81 -29.38 4.54
CA MET A 459 5.73 -29.82 3.66
C MET A 459 5.98 -29.48 2.19
N MET A 460 6.48 -28.25 1.90
CA MET A 460 6.86 -27.87 0.53
C MET A 460 8.01 -28.72 0.00
N LYS A 461 8.96 -29.08 0.85
CA LYS A 461 10.07 -29.97 0.46
C LYS A 461 9.61 -31.41 0.20
N LEU A 462 8.72 -31.93 1.04
CA LEU A 462 8.16 -33.29 0.89
C LEU A 462 7.27 -33.40 -0.37
N LEU A 463 6.54 -32.36 -0.69
CA LEU A 463 5.72 -32.29 -1.90
C LEU A 463 6.52 -32.00 -3.17
N GLY A 464 7.85 -31.83 -3.07
CA GLY A 464 8.71 -31.58 -4.21
C GLY A 464 8.43 -30.26 -4.94
N ALA A 465 7.99 -29.20 -4.20
CA ALA A 465 7.62 -27.94 -4.80
C ALA A 465 8.79 -27.34 -5.62
N GLU A 466 8.65 -27.29 -6.94
CA GLU A 466 9.66 -26.77 -7.90
C GLU A 466 10.13 -25.37 -7.50
N ILE A 467 9.21 -24.51 -7.07
CA ILE A 467 9.51 -23.13 -6.64
C ILE A 467 10.51 -23.11 -5.46
N LEU A 468 10.36 -24.01 -4.49
CA LEU A 468 11.29 -24.10 -3.35
C LEU A 468 12.68 -24.52 -3.83
N ASN A 469 12.76 -25.53 -4.71
CA ASN A 469 14.02 -26.00 -5.25
C ASN A 469 14.74 -24.92 -6.07
N GLU A 470 14.01 -24.16 -6.88
CA GLU A 470 14.56 -23.02 -7.62
C GLU A 470 15.11 -21.93 -6.67
N CYS A 471 14.35 -21.57 -5.63
CA CYS A 471 14.81 -20.61 -4.63
C CYS A 471 16.10 -21.09 -3.92
N LEU A 472 16.16 -22.36 -3.55
CA LEU A 472 17.35 -22.95 -2.90
C LEU A 472 18.56 -23.00 -3.85
N MET A 473 18.36 -23.34 -5.13
CA MET A 473 19.44 -23.34 -6.13
C MET A 473 19.99 -21.92 -6.35
N PHE A 474 19.11 -20.92 -6.42
CA PHE A 474 19.52 -19.52 -6.56
C PHE A 474 20.37 -19.04 -5.38
N LEU A 475 19.96 -19.39 -4.14
CA LEU A 475 20.72 -19.05 -2.93
C LEU A 475 22.09 -19.76 -2.87
N LYS A 476 22.16 -21.03 -3.32
CA LYS A 476 23.43 -21.76 -3.40
C LYS A 476 24.40 -21.15 -4.43
N LYS A 477 23.87 -20.77 -5.62
CA LYS A 477 24.69 -20.15 -6.68
C LYS A 477 25.28 -18.80 -6.25
N ARG A 478 24.58 -18.06 -5.39
CA ARG A 478 25.04 -16.75 -4.87
C ARG A 478 26.09 -16.91 -3.73
N ARG A 479 26.17 -18.06 -3.07
CA ARG A 479 27.16 -18.33 -2.03
C ARG A 479 28.45 -18.95 -2.58
N GLY A 480 28.45 -19.42 -3.82
CA GLY A 480 29.60 -20.05 -4.47
C GLY A 480 30.30 -19.19 -5.53
N GLY A 481 29.92 -17.96 -5.70
CA GLY A 481 30.57 -16.90 -6.47
C GLY A 481 30.80 -15.68 -5.59
#